data_339b0b3e016bf14652094d9699043040
#
_entry.id   339b0b3e016bf14652094d9699043040
#
_cell.length_a   1.000
_cell.length_b   1.000
_cell.length_c   1.000
_cell.angle_alpha   90.00
_cell.angle_beta   90.00
_cell.angle_gamma   90.00
#
_symmetry.space_group_name_H-M   'P 1'
#
loop_
_entity.id
_entity.type
_entity.pdbx_description
1 polymer ?
#
loop_
_entity_poly.entity_id
_entity_poly.type
_entity_poly.pdbx_seq_one_letter_code
_entity_poly.pdbx_strand_id
1 'polypeptide(L)'
;MTTHAGKTILLLEDEPALMKFLLHALSQYDLLEATTADQALRLFAERGRHIDLLIADVTLPTGSGLRVAFFLRSEIRNLPVILTSGYPVSNWSDADSVDLKRLDSSSVAFIQKPFQARELLELVQKLLGTSPSESASASGETS
;
A
#
# COMPACT_ATOMS: atom_id res chain seq x y z
N MET A 1 5.01 9.29 -21.68
CA MET A 1 5.57 8.62 -20.57
C MET A 1 5.22 9.31 -19.29
N THR A 2 4.88 8.55 -18.35
CA THR A 2 4.45 9.16 -17.12
C THR A 2 5.63 9.38 -16.20
N THR A 3 5.47 10.35 -15.34
CA THR A 3 6.51 10.68 -14.39
C THR A 3 6.59 9.69 -13.24
N HIS A 4 5.59 8.83 -13.11
CA HIS A 4 5.56 7.86 -12.02
C HIS A 4 6.03 6.47 -12.47
N ALA A 5 6.53 6.38 -13.68
CA ALA A 5 7.07 5.14 -14.17
C ALA A 5 8.18 4.70 -13.24
N GLY A 6 8.17 3.43 -12.89
CA GLY A 6 9.16 2.89 -11.99
C GLY A 6 8.72 2.77 -10.55
N LYS A 7 7.68 3.48 -10.14
CA LYS A 7 7.15 3.29 -8.80
C LYS A 7 6.14 2.15 -8.83
N THR A 8 6.43 1.12 -8.07
CA THR A 8 5.64 -0.11 -8.04
C THR A 8 4.87 -0.23 -6.74
N ILE A 9 3.58 -0.45 -6.84
CA ILE A 9 2.71 -0.58 -5.68
C ILE A 9 2.10 -1.98 -5.68
N LEU A 10 2.27 -2.69 -4.58
CA LEU A 10 1.62 -3.99 -4.40
C LEU A 10 0.28 -3.76 -3.70
N LEU A 11 -0.79 -4.19 -4.36
CA LEU A 11 -2.14 -4.05 -3.84
C LEU A 11 -2.61 -5.41 -3.32
N LEU A 12 -3.07 -5.45 -2.09
CA LEU A 12 -3.60 -6.67 -1.49
C LEU A 12 -5.03 -6.40 -1.02
N GLU A 13 -5.97 -6.86 -1.82
CA GLU A 13 -7.38 -6.59 -1.58
C GLU A 13 -8.21 -7.71 -2.19
N ASP A 14 -9.12 -8.29 -1.43
CA ASP A 14 -9.91 -9.42 -1.91
C ASP A 14 -11.26 -9.04 -2.51
N GLU A 15 -11.70 -7.82 -2.33
CA GLU A 15 -13.00 -7.39 -2.86
C GLU A 15 -12.83 -6.86 -4.27
N PRO A 16 -13.47 -7.52 -5.28
CA PRO A 16 -13.23 -7.13 -6.68
C PRO A 16 -13.58 -5.67 -6.98
N ALA A 17 -14.68 -5.17 -6.44
CA ALA A 17 -15.07 -3.79 -6.72
C ALA A 17 -14.05 -2.80 -6.20
N LEU A 18 -13.52 -3.06 -5.01
CA LEU A 18 -12.53 -2.17 -4.44
C LEU A 18 -11.20 -2.29 -5.18
N MET A 19 -10.83 -3.51 -5.60
CA MET A 19 -9.62 -3.66 -6.41
C MET A 19 -9.73 -2.85 -7.70
N LYS A 20 -10.88 -2.89 -8.37
CA LYS A 20 -11.09 -2.08 -9.57
C LYS A 20 -10.92 -0.60 -9.27
N PHE A 21 -11.47 -0.17 -8.15
CA PHE A 21 -11.35 1.23 -7.74
C PHE A 21 -9.88 1.61 -7.54
N LEU A 22 -9.13 0.75 -6.88
CA LEU A 22 -7.71 1.01 -6.64
C LEU A 22 -6.92 1.07 -7.94
N LEU A 23 -7.19 0.14 -8.84
CA LEU A 23 -6.49 0.11 -10.12
C LEU A 23 -6.74 1.37 -10.92
N HIS A 24 -7.97 1.86 -10.89
CA HIS A 24 -8.31 3.09 -11.59
C HIS A 24 -7.68 4.31 -10.92
N ALA A 25 -7.81 4.40 -9.61
CA ALA A 25 -7.32 5.56 -8.86
C ALA A 25 -5.81 5.70 -8.93
N LEU A 26 -5.10 4.59 -9.05
CA LEU A 26 -3.65 4.58 -9.00
C LEU A 26 -3.02 4.24 -10.35
N SER A 27 -3.74 4.49 -11.43
CA SER A 27 -3.33 4.02 -12.75
C SER A 27 -2.01 4.59 -13.25
N GLN A 28 -1.51 5.68 -12.65
CA GLN A 28 -0.24 6.24 -13.05
C GLN A 28 0.96 5.49 -12.48
N TYR A 29 0.72 4.54 -11.60
CA TYR A 29 1.78 3.73 -11.01
C TYR A 29 1.81 2.34 -11.63
N ASP A 30 2.91 1.63 -11.40
CA ASP A 30 3.03 0.23 -11.79
C ASP A 30 2.37 -0.60 -10.69
N LEU A 31 1.29 -1.29 -11.02
CA LEU A 31 0.46 -1.93 -10.01
C LEU A 31 0.53 -3.45 -10.09
N LEU A 32 0.73 -4.08 -8.94
CA LEU A 32 0.67 -5.53 -8.79
C LEU A 32 -0.55 -5.88 -7.97
N GLU A 33 -1.38 -6.79 -8.46
CA GLU A 33 -2.64 -7.14 -7.83
C GLU A 33 -2.56 -8.48 -7.13
N ALA A 34 -2.92 -8.50 -5.87
CA ALA A 34 -3.02 -9.74 -5.11
C ALA A 34 -4.35 -9.76 -4.36
N THR A 35 -5.01 -10.89 -4.35
CA THR A 35 -6.25 -11.06 -3.62
C THR A 35 -6.08 -11.90 -2.38
N THR A 36 -4.93 -12.54 -2.21
CA THR A 36 -4.61 -13.32 -1.02
C THR A 36 -3.20 -12.99 -0.55
N ALA A 37 -2.94 -13.29 0.71
CA ALA A 37 -1.60 -13.08 1.26
C ALA A 37 -0.55 -13.89 0.49
N ASP A 38 -0.87 -15.16 0.18
CA ASP A 38 0.06 -16.01 -0.56
C ASP A 38 0.39 -15.43 -1.92
N GLN A 39 -0.61 -14.90 -2.60
CA GLN A 39 -0.38 -14.30 -3.91
C GLN A 39 0.50 -13.05 -3.78
N ALA A 40 0.28 -12.25 -2.74
CA ALA A 40 1.09 -11.07 -2.51
C ALA A 40 2.55 -11.44 -2.30
N LEU A 41 2.80 -12.44 -1.48
CA LEU A 41 4.17 -12.87 -1.20
C LEU A 41 4.84 -13.44 -2.45
N ARG A 42 4.08 -14.17 -3.26
CA ARG A 42 4.61 -14.72 -4.50
C ARG A 42 4.97 -13.61 -5.49
N LEU A 43 4.10 -12.63 -5.64
CA LEU A 43 4.38 -11.50 -6.52
C LEU A 43 5.62 -10.74 -6.06
N PHE A 44 5.73 -10.54 -4.76
CA PHE A 44 6.89 -9.87 -4.19
C PHE A 44 8.19 -10.61 -4.56
N ALA A 45 8.18 -11.92 -4.41
CA ALA A 45 9.36 -12.73 -4.75
C ALA A 45 9.65 -12.69 -6.25
N GLU A 46 8.61 -12.75 -7.07
CA GLU A 46 8.78 -12.73 -8.53
C GLU A 46 9.34 -11.42 -9.04
N ARG A 47 9.10 -10.34 -8.31
CA ARG A 47 9.61 -9.03 -8.70
C ARG A 47 10.96 -8.75 -8.06
N GLY A 48 11.67 -9.77 -7.62
CA GLY A 48 12.99 -9.61 -7.05
C GLY A 48 12.98 -8.92 -5.71
N ARG A 49 11.85 -8.98 -5.02
CA ARG A 49 11.66 -8.32 -3.73
C ARG A 49 11.78 -6.80 -3.84
N HIS A 50 11.28 -6.28 -4.94
CA HIS A 50 11.31 -4.84 -5.16
C HIS A 50 9.90 -4.29 -5.35
N ILE A 51 9.45 -3.52 -4.40
CA ILE A 51 8.23 -2.71 -4.51
C ILE A 51 8.51 -1.42 -3.74
N ASP A 52 7.74 -0.41 -4.05
CA ASP A 52 7.92 0.91 -3.43
C ASP A 52 6.87 1.22 -2.39
N LEU A 53 5.75 0.53 -2.41
CA LEU A 53 4.65 0.77 -1.48
C LEU A 53 3.76 -0.47 -1.43
N LEU A 54 3.28 -0.79 -0.24
CA LEU A 54 2.27 -1.83 -0.05
C LEU A 54 0.98 -1.17 0.39
N ILE A 55 -0.13 -1.50 -0.28
CA ILE A 55 -1.46 -1.13 0.19
C ILE A 55 -2.19 -2.43 0.48
N ALA A 56 -2.54 -2.66 1.72
CA ALA A 56 -3.06 -3.96 2.13
C ALA A 56 -4.28 -3.83 3.02
N ASP A 57 -5.28 -4.66 2.73
CA ASP A 57 -6.45 -4.81 3.58
C ASP A 57 -6.06 -5.61 4.81
N VAL A 58 -6.37 -5.10 5.97
CA VAL A 58 -6.08 -5.79 7.22
C VAL A 58 -6.90 -7.06 7.35
N THR A 59 -8.16 -7.02 6.90
CA THR A 59 -9.07 -8.13 7.06
C THR A 59 -9.22 -8.91 5.76
N LEU A 60 -8.60 -10.07 5.69
CA LEU A 60 -8.71 -10.95 4.53
C LEU A 60 -9.31 -12.27 4.98
N PRO A 61 -9.99 -12.99 4.08
CA PRO A 61 -10.60 -14.27 4.44
C PRO A 61 -9.60 -15.29 4.96
N THR A 62 -8.38 -15.29 4.43
CA THR A 62 -7.40 -16.32 4.78
C THR A 62 -6.12 -15.75 5.35
N GLY A 63 -6.21 -14.62 6.01
CA GLY A 63 -5.01 -14.05 6.59
C GLY A 63 -5.18 -12.58 6.85
N SER A 64 -4.07 -11.91 7.05
CA SER A 64 -4.09 -10.50 7.37
C SER A 64 -3.07 -9.75 6.52
N GLY A 65 -3.49 -8.62 5.96
CA GLY A 65 -2.57 -7.76 5.25
C GLY A 65 -1.49 -7.22 6.17
N LEU A 66 -1.78 -7.14 7.45
CA LEU A 66 -0.81 -6.68 8.43
C LEU A 66 0.38 -7.65 8.53
N ARG A 67 0.09 -8.95 8.46
CA ARG A 67 1.15 -9.95 8.46
C ARG A 67 2.03 -9.84 7.24
N VAL A 68 1.41 -9.59 6.08
CA VAL A 68 2.16 -9.38 4.84
C VAL A 68 3.04 -8.14 5.00
N ALA A 69 2.49 -7.07 5.56
CA ALA A 69 3.26 -5.85 5.77
C ALA A 69 4.46 -6.11 6.66
N PHE A 70 4.25 -6.86 7.72
CA PHE A 70 5.34 -7.19 8.64
C PHE A 70 6.43 -7.96 7.92
N PHE A 71 6.04 -8.97 7.13
CA PHE A 71 7.01 -9.77 6.40
C PHE A 71 7.78 -8.92 5.39
N LEU A 72 7.08 -8.13 4.59
CA LEU A 72 7.73 -7.31 3.58
C LEU A 72 8.69 -6.29 4.21
N ARG A 73 8.33 -5.76 5.35
CA ARG A 73 9.22 -4.81 6.04
C ARG A 73 10.44 -5.48 6.64
N SER A 74 10.39 -6.79 6.85
CA SER A 74 11.58 -7.50 7.27
C SER A 74 12.56 -7.63 6.12
N GLU A 75 12.08 -7.54 4.88
CA GLU A 75 12.92 -7.63 3.69
C GLU A 75 13.31 -6.24 3.18
N ILE A 76 12.40 -5.29 3.25
CA ILE A 76 12.66 -3.91 2.81
C ILE A 76 12.44 -2.99 4.00
N ARG A 77 13.54 -2.54 4.58
CA ARG A 77 13.46 -1.65 5.73
C ARG A 77 12.76 -0.36 5.33
N ASN A 78 11.85 0.08 6.19
CA ASN A 78 11.11 1.33 6.00
C ASN A 78 10.23 1.36 4.76
N LEU A 79 9.85 0.19 4.26
CA LEU A 79 8.89 0.13 3.16
C LEU A 79 7.61 0.86 3.57
N PRO A 80 7.15 1.85 2.80
CA PRO A 80 5.88 2.51 3.11
C PRO A 80 4.72 1.54 2.99
N VAL A 81 3.77 1.65 3.91
CA VAL A 81 2.60 0.77 3.96
C VAL A 81 1.35 1.60 4.23
N ILE A 82 0.31 1.35 3.45
CA ILE A 82 -1.02 1.86 3.73
C ILE A 82 -1.89 0.66 4.09
N LEU A 83 -2.47 0.69 5.27
CA LEU A 83 -3.37 -0.36 5.72
C LEU A 83 -4.80 0.13 5.59
N THR A 84 -5.64 -0.69 4.96
CA THR A 84 -7.05 -0.36 4.81
C THR A 84 -7.87 -1.28 5.68
N SER A 85 -8.98 -0.77 6.22
CA SER A 85 -9.83 -1.55 7.09
C SER A 85 -11.24 -0.98 7.08
N GLY A 86 -12.23 -1.86 7.19
CA GLY A 86 -13.60 -1.42 7.39
C GLY A 86 -13.88 -1.05 8.83
N TYR A 87 -12.93 -1.27 9.71
CA TYR A 87 -13.10 -1.03 11.14
C TYR A 87 -12.01 -0.11 11.66
N PRO A 88 -12.30 0.70 12.68
CA PRO A 88 -11.25 1.46 13.34
C PRO A 88 -10.25 0.50 14.02
N VAL A 89 -9.04 0.99 14.23
CA VAL A 89 -7.98 0.18 14.84
C VAL A 89 -8.43 -0.42 16.18
N SER A 90 -9.23 0.31 16.93
CA SER A 90 -9.71 -0.15 18.24
C SER A 90 -10.54 -1.44 18.15
N ASN A 91 -11.06 -1.76 16.97
CA ASN A 91 -11.87 -2.96 16.77
C ASN A 91 -11.09 -4.11 16.14
N TRP A 92 -9.78 -3.96 15.98
CA TRP A 92 -8.98 -5.02 15.37
C TRP A 92 -8.82 -6.18 16.34
N SER A 93 -8.55 -7.36 15.79
CA SER A 93 -8.29 -8.54 16.60
C SER A 93 -7.03 -8.34 17.43
N ASP A 94 -6.91 -9.15 18.50
CA ASP A 94 -5.71 -9.08 19.33
C ASP A 94 -4.45 -9.38 18.53
N ALA A 95 -4.53 -10.36 17.63
CA ALA A 95 -3.38 -10.71 16.79
C ALA A 95 -2.96 -9.55 15.92
N ASP A 96 -3.93 -8.87 15.29
CA ASP A 96 -3.63 -7.74 14.45
C ASP A 96 -3.07 -6.57 15.26
N SER A 97 -3.59 -6.36 16.46
CA SER A 97 -3.08 -5.30 17.32
C SER A 97 -1.63 -5.56 17.73
N VAL A 98 -1.28 -6.81 17.99
CA VAL A 98 0.09 -7.17 18.34
C VAL A 98 1.00 -6.95 17.12
N ASP A 99 0.56 -7.40 15.95
CA ASP A 99 1.35 -7.23 14.74
C ASP A 99 1.54 -5.75 14.40
N LEU A 100 0.52 -4.94 14.62
CA LEU A 100 0.64 -3.51 14.39
C LEU A 100 1.72 -2.91 15.26
N LYS A 101 1.81 -3.32 16.52
CA LYS A 101 2.81 -2.78 17.42
C LYS A 101 4.23 -3.18 17.03
N ARG A 102 4.36 -4.25 16.26
CA ARG A 102 5.68 -4.71 15.81
C ARG A 102 6.16 -3.95 14.59
N LEU A 103 5.28 -3.22 13.93
CA LEU A 103 5.66 -2.39 12.79
C LEU A 103 6.15 -1.05 13.30
N ASP A 104 7.25 -0.58 12.70
CA ASP A 104 7.69 0.78 12.94
C ASP A 104 6.68 1.70 12.24
N SER A 105 6.08 2.60 13.01
CA SER A 105 5.00 3.43 12.50
C SER A 105 5.48 4.56 11.58
N SER A 106 6.77 4.71 11.40
CA SER A 106 7.30 5.88 10.69
C SER A 106 6.82 5.98 9.24
N SER A 107 6.51 4.87 8.60
CA SER A 107 6.04 4.89 7.21
C SER A 107 4.75 4.09 7.05
N VAL A 108 3.95 4.05 8.10
CA VAL A 108 2.69 3.31 8.07
C VAL A 108 1.53 4.29 8.19
N ALA A 109 0.58 4.19 7.28
CA ALA A 109 -0.62 5.01 7.31
C ALA A 109 -1.85 4.11 7.30
N PHE A 110 -2.95 4.63 7.81
CA PHE A 110 -4.22 3.92 7.86
C PHE A 110 -5.26 4.69 7.10
N ILE A 111 -6.11 3.97 6.39
CA ILE A 111 -7.26 4.61 5.75
C ILE A 111 -8.45 3.70 5.95
N GLN A 112 -9.55 4.26 6.47
CA GLN A 112 -10.74 3.48 6.77
C GLN A 112 -11.66 3.47 5.58
N LYS A 113 -12.20 2.30 5.27
CA LYS A 113 -13.18 2.15 4.20
C LYS A 113 -14.53 2.67 4.66
N PRO A 114 -15.33 3.27 3.79
CA PRO A 114 -14.99 3.62 2.41
C PRO A 114 -14.16 4.91 2.36
N PHE A 115 -13.35 5.04 1.34
CA PHE A 115 -12.52 6.24 1.18
C PHE A 115 -12.60 6.73 -0.26
N GLN A 116 -12.19 7.97 -0.46
CA GLN A 116 -12.23 8.60 -1.77
C GLN A 116 -10.87 8.47 -2.46
N ALA A 117 -10.90 8.52 -3.79
CA ALA A 117 -9.68 8.42 -4.57
C ALA A 117 -8.67 9.51 -4.19
N ARG A 118 -9.16 10.74 -3.97
CA ARG A 118 -8.28 11.84 -3.59
C ARG A 118 -7.56 11.56 -2.29
N GLU A 119 -8.29 11.02 -1.31
CA GLU A 119 -7.73 10.72 0.00
C GLU A 119 -6.61 9.70 -0.12
N LEU A 120 -6.85 8.67 -0.92
CA LEU A 120 -5.85 7.64 -1.15
C LEU A 120 -4.64 8.18 -1.89
N LEU A 121 -4.88 8.96 -2.95
CA LEU A 121 -3.78 9.52 -3.73
C LEU A 121 -2.89 10.43 -2.90
N GLU A 122 -3.48 11.22 -2.03
CA GLU A 122 -2.68 12.10 -1.17
C GLU A 122 -1.77 11.30 -0.25
N LEU A 123 -2.28 10.21 0.31
CA LEU A 123 -1.45 9.35 1.14
C LEU A 123 -0.33 8.71 0.35
N VAL A 124 -0.64 8.21 -0.83
CA VAL A 124 0.36 7.56 -1.68
C VAL A 124 1.46 8.55 -2.03
N GLN A 125 1.09 9.75 -2.45
CA GLN A 125 2.07 10.76 -2.84
C GLN A 125 2.93 11.17 -1.65
N LYS A 126 2.32 11.30 -0.49
CA LYS A 126 3.06 11.66 0.71
C LYS A 126 4.10 10.59 1.06
N LEU A 127 3.68 9.33 1.03
CA LEU A 127 4.57 8.23 1.41
C LEU A 127 5.66 7.97 0.38
N LEU A 128 5.36 8.18 -0.89
CA LEU A 128 6.34 8.00 -1.94
C LEU A 128 7.21 9.23 -2.16
N GLY A 129 6.88 10.34 -1.49
CA GLY A 129 7.64 11.55 -1.65
C GLY A 129 7.39 12.26 -2.96
N THR A 130 6.24 12.00 -3.60
CA THR A 130 5.89 12.62 -4.86
C THR A 130 4.55 13.31 -4.73
N SER A 131 4.30 14.25 -5.61
CA SER A 131 3.01 14.90 -5.68
C SER A 131 2.79 15.34 -7.12
N PRO A 132 1.53 15.60 -7.50
CA PRO A 132 1.27 16.07 -8.84
C PRO A 132 2.03 17.34 -9.17
N SER A 133 2.09 18.28 -8.23
CA SER A 133 2.81 19.52 -8.52
C SER A 133 4.29 19.29 -8.59
N GLU A 134 4.84 18.41 -7.76
CA GLU A 134 6.25 18.07 -7.88
C GLU A 134 6.53 17.41 -9.20
N SER A 135 5.67 16.48 -9.60
CA SER A 135 5.86 15.80 -10.86
C SER A 135 5.81 16.78 -12.01
N ALA A 136 4.87 17.69 -11.96
CA ALA A 136 4.71 18.67 -13.04
C ALA A 136 5.88 19.62 -13.08
N SER A 137 6.43 19.96 -11.94
CA SER A 137 7.52 20.92 -11.88
C SER A 137 8.86 20.27 -11.63
N ALA A 138 8.92 18.99 -11.78
CA ALA A 138 10.15 18.28 -11.47
C ALA A 138 11.30 18.82 -12.26
N SER A 139 10.98 19.28 -13.39
CA SER A 139 11.99 19.96 -14.11
C SER A 139 12.47 21.14 -13.34
N GLY A 140 11.65 21.76 -12.68
CA GLY A 140 12.03 22.93 -12.04
C GLY A 140 12.57 22.75 -10.73
N GLU A 141 12.40 22.20 -10.12
CA GLU A 141 12.81 22.45 -8.97
C GLU A 141 13.60 21.83 -8.38
N THR A 142 13.85 21.57 -8.51
CA THR A 142 14.43 21.10 -8.07
C THR A 142 14.72 21.03 -7.21
N SER A 143 14.57 20.94 -6.88
CA SER A 143 14.75 20.99 -6.17
C SER A 143 14.93 20.66 -5.68
#